data_678f306f9327a38b433e8b9b91853fcf
#
_entry.id   678f306f9327a38b433e8b9b91853fcf
#
_cell.length_a   1.000
_cell.length_b   1.000
_cell.length_c   1.000
_cell.angle_alpha   90.00
_cell.angle_beta   90.00
_cell.angle_gamma   90.00
#
_symmetry.space_group_name_H-M   'P 1'
#
loop_
_entity.id
_entity.type
_entity.pdbx_description
1 polymer ?
#
loop_
_entity_poly.entity_id
_entity_poly.type
_entity_poly.pdbx_seq_one_letter_code
_entity_poly.pdbx_strand_id
1 'polypeptide(L)'
;MGASLAALPAMAQVSAAKGGAATLPAAQSLPDELAQALKNKQPLIVMVSLDGCVFCRQARQSHLSPMHRAGTAIVQVDMRNNQPVLDFSGKLTTHDELTRRWKVSITPTLLFFGPGGKEVAERMEGAYLPDFYGPYLEERMVRGRRAL
;
A
#
# COMPACT_ATOMS: atom_id res chain seq x y z
N MET A 1 41.83 20.24 45.53
CA MET A 1 42.11 20.01 44.12
C MET A 1 41.01 19.14 43.57
N GLY A 2 39.97 19.77 43.04
CA GLY A 2 38.81 19.08 42.41
C GLY A 2 38.95 19.11 40.93
N ALA A 3 39.02 17.94 40.31
CA ALA A 3 38.94 17.81 38.87
C ALA A 3 37.47 17.63 38.50
N SER A 4 36.85 18.68 37.92
CA SER A 4 35.53 18.60 37.30
C SER A 4 35.64 17.93 35.95
N LEU A 5 35.11 16.71 35.84
CA LEU A 5 34.85 16.13 34.53
C LEU A 5 33.56 16.73 33.97
N ALA A 6 33.71 17.55 32.97
CA ALA A 6 32.58 18.03 32.15
C ALA A 6 32.10 16.88 31.26
N ALA A 7 30.92 16.38 31.51
CA ALA A 7 30.24 15.44 30.63
C ALA A 7 29.72 16.21 29.43
N LEU A 8 30.23 15.89 28.23
CA LEU A 8 29.68 16.37 26.95
C LEU A 8 28.36 15.66 26.66
N PRO A 9 27.30 16.38 26.25
CA PRO A 9 26.07 15.73 25.83
C PRO A 9 26.30 15.00 24.50
N ALA A 10 25.97 13.72 24.50
CA ALA A 10 25.92 12.93 23.29
C ALA A 10 24.84 13.54 22.36
N MET A 11 25.29 14.18 21.32
CA MET A 11 24.38 14.58 20.24
C MET A 11 23.83 13.31 19.58
N ALA A 12 22.56 13.04 19.81
CA ALA A 12 21.83 12.05 19.05
C ALA A 12 21.84 12.47 17.58
N GLN A 13 22.57 11.75 16.77
CA GLN A 13 22.52 11.93 15.33
C GLN A 13 21.15 11.45 14.88
N VAL A 14 20.27 12.40 14.61
CA VAL A 14 19.04 12.13 13.84
C VAL A 14 19.51 11.76 12.45
N SER A 15 19.50 10.46 12.17
CA SER A 15 19.74 9.96 10.84
C SER A 15 18.62 10.52 9.96
N ALA A 16 18.95 11.53 9.15
CA ALA A 16 18.04 12.02 8.14
C ALA A 16 17.74 10.86 7.22
N ALA A 17 16.51 10.36 7.26
CA ALA A 17 16.03 9.40 6.29
C ALA A 17 16.26 10.02 4.92
N LYS A 18 17.19 9.46 4.15
CA LYS A 18 17.35 9.80 2.74
C LYS A 18 15.96 9.73 2.14
N GLY A 19 15.50 10.81 1.49
CA GLY A 19 14.22 10.83 0.81
C GLY A 19 14.15 9.62 -0.12
N GLY A 20 13.69 8.48 0.43
CA GLY A 20 13.58 7.24 -0.30
C GLY A 20 12.57 7.41 -1.42
N ALA A 21 12.76 6.67 -2.51
CA ALA A 21 11.75 6.51 -3.54
C ALA A 21 10.39 6.27 -2.85
N ALA A 22 9.34 6.93 -3.33
CA ALA A 22 8.01 6.78 -2.78
C ALA A 22 7.62 5.29 -2.76
N THR A 23 7.48 4.72 -1.58
CA THR A 23 7.20 3.30 -1.35
C THR A 23 5.86 3.12 -0.67
N LEU A 24 5.27 1.95 -0.86
CA LEU A 24 4.12 1.47 -0.11
C LEU A 24 4.56 0.27 0.73
N PRO A 25 3.92 0.03 1.89
CA PRO A 25 4.20 -1.18 2.65
C PRO A 25 3.82 -2.42 1.84
N ALA A 26 4.69 -3.42 1.82
CA ALA A 26 4.37 -4.71 1.24
C ALA A 26 3.31 -5.42 2.11
N ALA A 27 2.32 -6.04 1.47
CA ALA A 27 1.32 -6.83 2.16
C ALA A 27 1.98 -8.00 2.89
N GLN A 28 1.66 -8.18 4.17
CA GLN A 28 2.16 -9.28 5.02
C GLN A 28 1.03 -10.12 5.58
N SER A 29 -0.05 -9.49 6.04
CA SER A 29 -1.24 -10.14 6.58
C SER A 29 -2.48 -9.39 6.11
N LEU A 30 -3.10 -9.87 5.05
CA LEU A 30 -4.31 -9.23 4.53
C LEU A 30 -5.45 -9.14 5.54
N PRO A 31 -5.67 -10.15 6.44
CA PRO A 31 -6.70 -10.02 7.46
C PRO A 31 -6.43 -8.85 8.43
N ASP A 32 -5.19 -8.68 8.88
CA ASP A 32 -4.84 -7.61 9.82
C ASP A 32 -4.90 -6.24 9.16
N GLU A 33 -4.39 -6.14 7.93
CA GLU A 33 -4.39 -4.91 7.14
C GLU A 33 -5.83 -4.48 6.80
N LEU A 34 -6.70 -5.44 6.46
CA LEU A 34 -8.12 -5.18 6.23
C LEU A 34 -8.82 -4.76 7.53
N ALA A 35 -8.58 -5.46 8.64
CA ALA A 35 -9.17 -5.10 9.93
C ALA A 35 -8.80 -3.66 10.33
N GLN A 36 -7.56 -3.27 10.12
CA GLN A 36 -7.11 -1.90 10.40
C GLN A 36 -7.79 -0.87 9.49
N ALA A 37 -7.95 -1.18 8.20
CA ALA A 37 -8.67 -0.33 7.26
C ALA A 37 -10.14 -0.15 7.68
N LEU A 38 -10.83 -1.24 7.98
CA LEU A 38 -12.24 -1.23 8.39
C LEU A 38 -12.47 -0.50 9.71
N LYS A 39 -11.55 -0.61 10.66
CA LYS A 39 -11.57 0.15 11.91
C LYS A 39 -11.59 1.66 11.65
N ASN A 40 -10.92 2.11 10.61
CA ASN A 40 -10.88 3.49 10.16
C ASN A 40 -11.97 3.82 9.11
N LYS A 41 -12.96 2.94 8.95
CA LYS A 41 -14.08 3.10 7.99
C LYS A 41 -13.60 3.33 6.56
N GLN A 42 -12.56 2.61 6.18
CA GLN A 42 -11.97 2.67 4.84
C GLN A 42 -11.96 1.28 4.20
N PRO A 43 -12.07 1.17 2.87
CA PRO A 43 -11.64 -0.03 2.19
C PRO A 43 -10.12 -0.18 2.27
N LEU A 44 -9.62 -1.39 2.20
CA LEU A 44 -8.19 -1.64 1.99
C LEU A 44 -7.88 -1.54 0.50
N ILE A 45 -7.00 -0.63 0.12
CA ILE A 45 -6.47 -0.58 -1.24
C ILE A 45 -5.28 -1.54 -1.33
N VAL A 46 -5.32 -2.43 -2.29
CA VAL A 46 -4.18 -3.26 -2.65
C VAL A 46 -3.69 -2.84 -4.04
N MET A 47 -2.47 -2.33 -4.10
CA MET A 47 -1.80 -2.05 -5.36
C MET A 47 -1.04 -3.28 -5.83
N VAL A 48 -1.44 -3.85 -6.95
CA VAL A 48 -0.62 -4.86 -7.63
C VAL A 48 0.40 -4.15 -8.51
N SER A 49 1.65 -4.41 -8.23
CA SER A 49 2.81 -3.81 -8.90
C SER A 49 3.68 -4.90 -9.55
N LEU A 50 4.57 -4.49 -10.41
CA LEU A 50 5.60 -5.35 -10.99
C LEU A 50 6.93 -4.59 -10.93
N ASP A 51 8.00 -5.29 -10.64
CA ASP A 51 9.33 -4.69 -10.66
C ASP A 51 9.66 -4.17 -12.06
N GLY A 52 10.26 -2.96 -12.12
CA GLY A 52 10.57 -2.28 -13.37
C GLY A 52 9.37 -1.62 -14.09
N CYS A 53 8.19 -1.64 -13.51
CA CYS A 53 6.99 -1.03 -14.09
C CYS A 53 7.00 0.49 -13.90
N VAL A 54 7.19 1.24 -14.98
CA VAL A 54 7.23 2.71 -14.97
C VAL A 54 5.91 3.32 -14.49
N PHE A 55 4.78 2.82 -14.98
CA PHE A 55 3.45 3.30 -14.58
C PHE A 55 3.12 2.98 -13.13
N CYS A 56 3.62 1.87 -12.60
CA CYS A 56 3.50 1.55 -11.17
C CYS A 56 4.22 2.59 -10.31
N ARG A 57 5.44 2.93 -10.68
CA ARG A 57 6.22 3.98 -10.01
C ARG A 57 5.51 5.32 -10.04
N GLN A 58 4.97 5.69 -11.20
CA GLN A 58 4.23 6.94 -11.37
C GLN A 58 2.96 6.98 -10.50
N ALA A 59 2.18 5.91 -10.47
CA ALA A 59 0.99 5.80 -9.62
C ALA A 59 1.34 5.93 -8.13
N ARG A 60 2.42 5.28 -7.67
CA ARG A 60 2.91 5.42 -6.30
C ARG A 60 3.32 6.84 -5.97
N GLN A 61 4.20 7.43 -6.77
CA GLN A 61 4.76 8.75 -6.50
C GLN A 61 3.70 9.85 -6.51
N SER A 62 2.83 9.83 -7.50
CA SER A 62 1.88 10.91 -7.73
C SER A 62 0.61 10.81 -6.87
N HIS A 63 0.21 9.61 -6.47
CA HIS A 63 -1.08 9.40 -5.80
C HIS A 63 -0.99 8.55 -4.54
N LEU A 64 -0.53 7.31 -4.64
CA LEU A 64 -0.72 6.32 -3.58
C LEU A 64 0.16 6.57 -2.35
N SER A 65 1.44 6.91 -2.55
CA SER A 65 2.32 7.19 -1.41
C SER A 65 1.93 8.45 -0.65
N PRO A 66 1.55 9.57 -1.29
CA PRO A 66 0.98 10.71 -0.59
C PRO A 66 -0.29 10.36 0.18
N MET A 67 -1.22 9.59 -0.40
CA MET A 67 -2.44 9.14 0.28
C MET A 67 -2.13 8.24 1.48
N HIS A 68 -1.21 7.31 1.33
CA HIS A 68 -0.78 6.43 2.43
C HIS A 68 -0.20 7.23 3.60
N ARG A 69 0.67 8.20 3.31
CA ARG A 69 1.22 9.10 4.36
C ARG A 69 0.14 9.93 5.05
N ALA A 70 -0.93 10.24 4.34
CA ALA A 70 -2.10 10.96 4.89
C ALA A 70 -3.08 10.04 5.65
N GLY A 71 -2.80 8.74 5.75
CA GLY A 71 -3.59 7.79 6.55
C GLY A 71 -4.51 6.88 5.76
N THR A 72 -4.46 6.88 4.43
CA THR A 72 -5.22 5.93 3.62
C THR A 72 -4.62 4.51 3.75
N ALA A 73 -5.47 3.53 3.96
CA ALA A 73 -5.07 2.12 4.08
C ALA A 73 -4.69 1.56 2.71
N ILE A 74 -3.42 1.45 2.45
CA ILE A 74 -2.86 0.96 1.18
C ILE A 74 -1.70 0.02 1.45
N VAL A 75 -1.69 -1.13 0.80
CA VAL A 75 -0.57 -2.07 0.77
C VAL A 75 -0.24 -2.46 -0.67
N GLN A 76 0.96 -2.97 -0.88
CA GLN A 76 1.43 -3.41 -2.19
C GLN A 76 1.59 -4.92 -2.24
N VAL A 77 1.17 -5.51 -3.33
CA VAL A 77 1.42 -6.89 -3.71
C VAL A 77 2.21 -6.89 -5.01
N ASP A 78 3.32 -7.62 -5.05
CA ASP A 78 4.21 -7.64 -6.20
C ASP A 78 3.99 -8.90 -7.04
N MET A 79 3.56 -8.70 -8.29
CA MET A 79 3.43 -9.75 -9.29
C MET A 79 4.78 -10.42 -9.54
N ARG A 80 4.79 -11.73 -9.75
CA ARG A 80 6.01 -12.54 -9.98
C ARG A 80 7.01 -12.51 -8.81
N ASN A 81 6.52 -12.25 -7.61
CA ASN A 81 7.32 -12.23 -6.39
C ASN A 81 6.81 -13.29 -5.41
N ASN A 82 7.70 -14.12 -4.91
CA ASN A 82 7.36 -15.20 -3.99
C ASN A 82 7.41 -14.79 -2.52
N GLN A 83 7.37 -13.50 -2.22
CA GLN A 83 7.29 -13.01 -0.86
C GLN A 83 6.06 -13.60 -0.16
N PRO A 84 6.22 -14.15 1.06
CA PRO A 84 5.11 -14.72 1.80
C PRO A 84 4.13 -13.66 2.28
N VAL A 85 2.86 -14.03 2.29
CA VAL A 85 1.75 -13.18 2.77
C VAL A 85 0.63 -14.10 3.27
N LEU A 86 -0.10 -13.65 4.29
CA LEU A 86 -1.35 -14.31 4.69
C LEU A 86 -2.50 -13.77 3.83
N ASP A 87 -3.24 -14.68 3.19
CA ASP A 87 -4.44 -14.32 2.43
C ASP A 87 -5.60 -13.91 3.35
N PHE A 88 -6.73 -13.48 2.78
CA PHE A 88 -7.89 -13.06 3.58
C PHE A 88 -8.49 -14.17 4.48
N SER A 89 -8.16 -15.42 4.22
CA SER A 89 -8.54 -16.56 5.08
C SER A 89 -7.51 -16.86 6.18
N GLY A 90 -6.41 -16.10 6.23
CA GLY A 90 -5.31 -16.32 7.16
C GLY A 90 -4.37 -17.46 6.76
N LYS A 91 -4.46 -17.95 5.52
CA LYS A 91 -3.57 -18.99 4.98
C LYS A 91 -2.34 -18.38 4.38
N LEU A 92 -1.20 -19.03 4.61
CA LEU A 92 0.07 -18.61 4.01
C LEU A 92 0.06 -18.87 2.50
N THR A 93 0.41 -17.84 1.75
CA THR A 93 0.55 -17.88 0.30
C THR A 93 1.69 -16.94 -0.13
N THR A 94 1.77 -16.59 -1.39
CA THR A 94 2.77 -15.65 -1.93
C THR A 94 2.09 -14.49 -2.65
N HIS A 95 2.84 -13.40 -2.83
CA HIS A 95 2.37 -12.26 -3.62
C HIS A 95 1.96 -12.69 -5.04
N ASP A 96 2.79 -13.50 -5.71
CA ASP A 96 2.48 -13.98 -7.07
C ASP A 96 1.20 -14.81 -7.12
N GLU A 97 1.01 -15.71 -6.16
CA GLU A 97 -0.20 -16.53 -6.10
C GLU A 97 -1.47 -15.69 -5.89
N LEU A 98 -1.40 -14.65 -5.05
CA LEU A 98 -2.52 -13.71 -4.88
C LEU A 98 -2.89 -13.03 -6.20
N THR A 99 -1.90 -12.57 -6.96
CA THR A 99 -2.16 -11.90 -8.24
C THR A 99 -2.84 -12.83 -9.24
N ARG A 100 -2.47 -14.10 -9.24
CA ARG A 100 -3.11 -15.14 -10.07
C ARG A 100 -4.55 -15.42 -9.65
N ARG A 101 -4.79 -15.57 -8.35
CA ARG A 101 -6.14 -15.79 -7.80
C ARG A 101 -7.08 -14.62 -8.11
N TRP A 102 -6.57 -13.40 -8.02
CA TRP A 102 -7.34 -12.20 -8.36
C TRP A 102 -7.43 -11.95 -9.86
N LYS A 103 -6.81 -12.78 -10.68
CA LYS A 103 -6.78 -12.65 -12.15
C LYS A 103 -6.28 -11.28 -12.60
N VAL A 104 -5.26 -10.78 -11.93
CA VAL A 104 -4.59 -9.54 -12.32
C VAL A 104 -3.56 -9.87 -13.40
N SER A 105 -3.70 -9.27 -14.56
CA SER A 105 -2.82 -9.50 -15.71
C SER A 105 -2.06 -8.25 -16.16
N ILE A 106 -2.44 -7.08 -15.65
CA ILE A 106 -1.82 -5.80 -16.00
C ILE A 106 -1.43 -5.05 -14.73
N THR A 107 -0.32 -4.32 -14.77
CA THR A 107 0.13 -3.48 -13.67
C THR A 107 0.32 -2.02 -14.13
N PRO A 108 0.02 -1.04 -13.27
CA PRO A 108 -0.57 -1.20 -11.94
C PRO A 108 -2.05 -1.63 -12.01
N THR A 109 -2.50 -2.39 -11.04
CA THR A 109 -3.94 -2.62 -10.79
C THR A 109 -4.22 -2.28 -9.34
N LEU A 110 -5.27 -1.51 -9.07
CA LEU A 110 -5.77 -1.23 -7.73
C LEU A 110 -7.02 -2.04 -7.48
N LEU A 111 -7.03 -2.75 -6.35
CA LEU A 111 -8.16 -3.50 -5.84
C LEU A 111 -8.65 -2.85 -4.55
N PHE A 112 -9.95 -2.82 -4.33
CA PHE A 112 -10.58 -2.18 -3.17
C PHE A 112 -11.35 -3.23 -2.38
N PHE A 113 -10.81 -3.63 -1.24
CA PHE A 113 -11.38 -4.70 -0.42
C PHE A 113 -12.14 -4.15 0.79
N GLY A 114 -13.26 -4.76 1.07
CA GLY A 114 -14.11 -4.51 2.22
C GLY A 114 -14.33 -5.77 3.05
N PRO A 115 -15.39 -5.81 3.89
CA PRO A 115 -15.64 -6.92 4.80
C PRO A 115 -15.59 -8.28 4.11
N GLY A 116 -14.91 -9.23 4.75
CA GLY A 116 -14.74 -10.57 4.22
C GLY A 116 -13.76 -10.69 3.05
N GLY A 117 -12.97 -9.65 2.77
CA GLY A 117 -12.04 -9.66 1.64
C GLY A 117 -12.73 -9.61 0.28
N LYS A 118 -13.92 -9.01 0.21
CA LYS A 118 -14.66 -8.81 -1.03
C LYS A 118 -14.33 -7.46 -1.67
N GLU A 119 -14.25 -7.41 -2.98
CA GLU A 119 -14.10 -6.14 -3.70
C GLU A 119 -15.37 -5.29 -3.53
N VAL A 120 -15.21 -4.06 -3.04
CA VAL A 120 -16.30 -3.14 -2.73
C VAL A 120 -16.40 -1.97 -3.71
N ALA A 121 -15.48 -1.88 -4.64
CA ALA A 121 -15.51 -0.95 -5.77
C ALA A 121 -14.83 -1.62 -6.98
N GLU A 122 -15.17 -1.13 -8.16
CA GLU A 122 -14.54 -1.58 -9.40
C GLU A 122 -13.03 -1.32 -9.35
N ARG A 123 -12.25 -2.35 -9.67
CA ARG A 123 -10.79 -2.24 -9.73
C ARG A 123 -10.34 -1.26 -10.81
N MET A 124 -9.19 -0.64 -10.60
CA MET A 124 -8.56 0.20 -11.61
C MET A 124 -7.44 -0.60 -12.27
N GLU A 125 -7.62 -0.95 -13.52
CA GLU A 125 -6.68 -1.79 -14.27
C GLU A 125 -5.84 -0.95 -15.22
N GLY A 126 -4.52 -1.03 -15.07
CA GLY A 126 -3.57 -0.34 -15.93
C GLY A 126 -3.38 1.13 -15.61
N ALA A 127 -2.69 1.81 -16.52
CA ALA A 127 -2.44 3.23 -16.43
C ALA A 127 -3.58 4.02 -17.10
N TYR A 128 -4.03 5.05 -16.41
CA TYR A 128 -4.95 6.04 -16.95
C TYR A 128 -4.15 7.27 -17.39
N LEU A 129 -4.79 8.13 -18.19
CA LEU A 129 -4.23 9.46 -18.43
C LEU A 129 -4.03 10.16 -17.08
N PRO A 130 -2.90 10.86 -16.86
CA PRO A 130 -2.55 11.41 -15.56
C PRO A 130 -3.65 12.25 -14.91
N ASP A 131 -4.35 13.07 -15.69
CA ASP A 131 -5.41 13.96 -15.20
C ASP A 131 -6.66 13.20 -14.72
N PHE A 132 -6.84 11.95 -15.13
CA PHE A 132 -8.02 11.15 -14.78
C PHE A 132 -7.75 10.14 -13.66
N TYR A 133 -6.50 9.81 -13.39
CA TYR A 133 -6.17 8.77 -12.40
C TYR A 133 -6.67 9.13 -11.00
N GLY A 134 -6.37 10.34 -10.53
CA GLY A 134 -6.80 10.84 -9.22
C GLY A 134 -8.31 10.86 -9.06
N PRO A 135 -9.08 11.49 -9.98
CA PRO A 135 -10.54 11.51 -9.93
C PRO A 135 -11.18 10.11 -9.93
N TYR A 136 -10.70 9.17 -10.74
CA TYR A 136 -11.19 7.80 -10.72
C TYR A 136 -10.89 7.09 -9.39
N LEU A 137 -9.69 7.28 -8.86
CA LEU A 137 -9.31 6.70 -7.57
C LEU A 137 -10.21 7.22 -6.44
N GLU A 138 -10.47 8.52 -6.42
CA GLU A 138 -11.37 9.13 -5.43
C GLU A 138 -12.79 8.58 -5.54
N GLU A 139 -13.31 8.45 -6.76
CA GLU A 139 -14.64 7.85 -6.99
C GLU A 139 -14.72 6.43 -6.43
N ARG A 140 -13.70 5.57 -6.68
CA ARG A 140 -13.64 4.21 -6.13
C ARG A 140 -13.59 4.21 -4.62
N MET A 141 -12.86 5.14 -4.02
CA MET A 141 -12.81 5.29 -2.56
C MET A 141 -14.16 5.67 -1.97
N VAL A 142 -14.88 6.58 -2.61
CA VAL A 142 -16.24 6.96 -2.18
C VAL A 142 -17.20 5.76 -2.27
N ARG A 143 -17.19 5.04 -3.38
CA ARG A 143 -18.01 3.83 -3.57
C ARG A 143 -17.65 2.75 -2.55
N GLY A 144 -16.36 2.51 -2.35
CA GLY A 144 -15.87 1.53 -1.38
C GLY A 144 -16.34 1.83 0.04
N ARG A 145 -16.26 3.09 0.47
CA ARG A 145 -16.76 3.50 1.80
C ARG A 145 -18.25 3.30 1.97
N ARG A 146 -19.04 3.55 0.93
CA ARG A 146 -20.50 3.34 0.98
C ARG A 146 -20.90 1.87 1.07
N ALA A 147 -20.04 0.98 0.64
CA ALA A 147 -20.29 -0.46 0.64
C ALA A 147 -19.75 -1.19 1.89
N LEU A 148 -19.23 -0.47 2.87
CA LEU A 148 -18.71 -1.04 4.12
C LEU A 148 -19.82 -1.34 5.14
#